data_55ea3256d8a74bc4f6270c4be6c1cbc0
#
_entry.id   55ea3256d8a74bc4f6270c4be6c1cbc0
#
_cell.length_a   1.000
_cell.length_b   1.000
_cell.length_c   1.000
_cell.angle_alpha   90.00
_cell.angle_beta   90.00
_cell.angle_gamma   90.00
#
_symmetry.space_group_name_H-M   'P 1'
#
loop_
_entity.id
_entity.type
_entity.pdbx_description
1 polymer ?
#
loop_
_entity_poly.entity_id
_entity_poly.type
_entity_poly.pdbx_seq_one_letter_code
_entity_poly.pdbx_strand_id
1 'polypeptide(L)'
;MATKKSNETMLQVNPTAKERYLKLKDKREMFVDRAQECSELTISSLIPVDGHNHSAKIYNPFQSVGARGVNNLASKLLLLLLPPNSPFFRLSVSGKTKEELDKNKEMKSEIEKSLANIEREVSKKIEELALRVSVFEALKHLIVSGNVLTYLPKKGTMRVFPITHYVCNRDASGNILEIVIKESISPLSLDSEVRNIVVQDADYKKDEDVELYTHIYKLENGKFYICQEVNGIKLPDSVGSYPEDQLPYAALRMVRIDGEDYGRGYVEEFLGDLKSLEGLSRALIESAAASSKVVFMVRPNSVTKKR
;
A
#
# COMPACT_ATOMS: atom_id res chain seq x y z
N MET A 1 -29.88 10.05 39.71
CA MET A 1 -30.32 10.49 38.35
C MET A 1 -29.32 11.51 37.75
N ALA A 2 -28.04 11.18 37.66
CA ALA A 2 -27.02 12.13 37.15
C ALA A 2 -25.92 11.47 36.29
N THR A 3 -26.14 10.25 35.77
CA THR A 3 -25.08 9.49 35.06
C THR A 3 -25.44 9.10 33.62
N LYS A 4 -26.52 9.62 33.05
CA LYS A 4 -26.93 9.32 31.67
C LYS A 4 -26.76 10.45 30.65
N LYS A 5 -26.33 11.64 31.08
CA LYS A 5 -26.17 12.82 30.19
C LYS A 5 -24.75 13.03 29.64
N SER A 6 -23.74 12.31 30.13
CA SER A 6 -22.34 12.51 29.70
C SER A 6 -21.93 11.69 28.48
N ASN A 7 -22.68 10.66 28.10
CA ASN A 7 -22.32 9.78 26.96
C ASN A 7 -22.91 10.25 25.61
N GLU A 8 -23.94 11.09 25.60
CA GLU A 8 -24.52 11.58 24.34
C GLU A 8 -23.82 12.80 23.76
N THR A 9 -23.08 13.55 24.60
CA THR A 9 -22.41 14.79 24.16
C THR A 9 -21.03 14.53 23.53
N MET A 10 -20.42 13.36 23.74
CA MET A 10 -19.14 12.98 23.10
C MET A 10 -19.30 12.38 21.70
N LEU A 11 -20.50 12.04 21.25
CA LEU A 11 -20.76 11.47 19.93
C LEU A 11 -20.90 12.52 18.81
N GLN A 12 -20.90 13.81 19.14
CA GLN A 12 -21.17 14.89 18.15
C GLN A 12 -19.96 15.69 17.68
N VAL A 13 -18.74 15.40 18.09
CA VAL A 13 -17.53 16.21 17.72
C VAL A 13 -16.36 15.38 17.21
N ASN A 14 -16.56 14.14 16.81
CA ASN A 14 -15.50 13.44 16.08
C ASN A 14 -15.62 13.76 14.59
N PRO A 15 -14.56 14.34 13.98
CA PRO A 15 -14.55 14.60 12.55
C PRO A 15 -14.81 13.30 11.76
N THR A 16 -15.49 13.41 10.64
CA THR A 16 -15.76 12.26 9.77
C THR A 16 -14.45 11.67 9.25
N ALA A 17 -14.46 10.39 8.86
CA ALA A 17 -13.28 9.75 8.27
C ALA A 17 -12.80 10.50 7.03
N LYS A 18 -13.73 11.04 6.23
CA LYS A 18 -13.43 11.89 5.06
C LYS A 18 -12.69 13.17 5.45
N GLU A 19 -13.16 13.90 6.47
CA GLU A 19 -12.49 15.12 6.94
C GLU A 19 -11.09 14.83 7.48
N ARG A 20 -10.93 13.71 8.20
CA ARG A 20 -9.62 13.27 8.67
C ARG A 20 -8.69 12.94 7.51
N TYR A 21 -9.17 12.21 6.52
CA TYR A 21 -8.41 11.91 5.31
C TYR A 21 -7.92 13.18 4.62
N LEU A 22 -8.80 14.14 4.37
CA LEU A 22 -8.45 15.40 3.72
C LEU A 22 -7.39 16.18 4.50
N LYS A 23 -7.54 16.27 5.84
CA LYS A 23 -6.56 16.95 6.69
C LYS A 23 -5.16 16.32 6.66
N LEU A 24 -5.09 14.99 6.54
CA LEU A 24 -3.81 14.26 6.51
C LEU A 24 -3.25 14.14 5.09
N LYS A 25 -4.08 14.34 4.06
CA LYS A 25 -3.67 14.26 2.65
C LYS A 25 -2.58 15.27 2.32
N ASP A 26 -2.70 16.50 2.79
CA ASP A 26 -1.73 17.58 2.50
C ASP A 26 -0.32 17.21 2.97
N LYS A 27 -0.19 16.56 4.12
CA LYS A 27 1.11 16.10 4.63
C LYS A 27 1.72 14.99 3.78
N ARG A 28 0.89 14.19 3.13
CA ARG A 28 1.31 13.08 2.28
C ARG A 28 1.75 13.52 0.89
N GLU A 29 1.22 14.64 0.38
CA GLU A 29 1.34 15.04 -1.04
C GLU A 29 2.78 15.02 -1.54
N MET A 30 3.70 15.61 -0.80
CA MET A 30 5.12 15.63 -1.15
C MET A 30 5.74 14.22 -1.32
N PHE A 31 5.26 13.23 -0.57
CA PHE A 31 5.73 11.85 -0.70
C PHE A 31 5.10 11.14 -1.89
N VAL A 32 3.86 11.50 -2.24
CA VAL A 32 3.17 10.99 -3.44
C VAL A 32 3.85 11.51 -4.69
N ASP A 33 4.15 12.81 -4.78
CA ASP A 33 4.84 13.41 -5.93
C ASP A 33 6.18 12.73 -6.22
N ARG A 34 6.99 12.52 -5.17
CA ARG A 34 8.26 11.79 -5.30
C ARG A 34 8.07 10.33 -5.71
N ALA A 35 7.07 9.68 -5.14
CA ALA A 35 6.76 8.29 -5.47
C ALA A 35 6.32 8.14 -6.93
N GLN A 36 5.55 9.10 -7.45
CA GLN A 36 5.14 9.14 -8.86
C GLN A 36 6.35 9.34 -9.78
N GLU A 37 7.23 10.29 -9.45
CA GLU A 37 8.46 10.53 -10.21
C GLU A 37 9.37 9.27 -10.24
N CYS A 38 9.53 8.58 -9.11
CA CYS A 38 10.24 7.30 -9.05
C CYS A 38 9.54 6.21 -9.86
N SER A 39 8.20 6.17 -9.83
CA SER A 39 7.39 5.21 -10.59
C SER A 39 7.52 5.44 -12.10
N GLU A 40 7.48 6.67 -12.58
CA GLU A 40 7.61 7.00 -14.00
C GLU A 40 8.93 6.48 -14.61
N LEU A 41 10.03 6.55 -13.87
CA LEU A 41 11.34 6.08 -14.33
C LEU A 41 11.61 4.60 -14.06
N THR A 42 10.68 3.89 -13.42
CA THR A 42 10.79 2.46 -13.11
C THR A 42 9.59 1.67 -13.63
N ILE A 43 8.55 1.52 -12.83
CA ILE A 43 7.30 0.82 -13.18
C ILE A 43 6.18 1.85 -13.16
N SER A 44 5.96 2.53 -14.27
CA SER A 44 5.04 3.68 -14.37
C SER A 44 3.59 3.34 -13.99
N SER A 45 3.18 2.08 -14.11
CA SER A 45 1.85 1.62 -13.73
C SER A 45 1.66 1.40 -12.22
N LEU A 46 2.74 1.46 -11.41
CA LEU A 46 2.69 1.13 -10.00
C LEU A 46 2.01 2.24 -9.19
N ILE A 47 2.31 3.50 -9.51
CA ILE A 47 1.75 4.68 -8.83
C ILE A 47 1.31 5.67 -9.91
N PRO A 48 0.13 5.48 -10.49
CA PRO A 48 -0.39 6.40 -11.50
C PRO A 48 -0.70 7.77 -10.89
N VAL A 49 -0.67 8.80 -11.73
CA VAL A 49 -1.02 10.17 -11.35
C VAL A 49 -2.50 10.22 -10.93
N ASP A 50 -2.83 11.03 -9.94
CA ASP A 50 -4.21 11.23 -9.48
C ASP A 50 -5.12 11.64 -10.65
N GLY A 51 -6.31 11.02 -10.73
CA GLY A 51 -7.25 11.23 -11.83
C GLY A 51 -6.95 10.40 -13.09
N HIS A 52 -5.99 9.48 -13.03
CA HIS A 52 -5.70 8.56 -14.12
C HIS A 52 -6.91 7.67 -14.41
N ASN A 53 -7.57 7.91 -15.51
CA ASN A 53 -8.59 7.02 -16.07
C ASN A 53 -7.91 5.80 -16.68
N HIS A 54 -8.55 4.62 -16.61
CA HIS A 54 -8.06 3.39 -17.25
C HIS A 54 -7.73 3.54 -18.74
N SER A 55 -8.23 4.60 -19.39
CA SER A 55 -7.98 4.94 -20.79
C SER A 55 -6.77 5.86 -20.99
N ALA A 56 -6.17 6.43 -19.95
CA ALA A 56 -5.05 7.34 -20.09
C ALA A 56 -3.76 6.57 -20.41
N LYS A 57 -2.94 7.13 -21.30
CA LYS A 57 -1.65 6.54 -21.63
C LYS A 57 -0.70 6.66 -20.46
N ILE A 58 -0.21 5.52 -19.99
CA ILE A 58 0.86 5.46 -19.00
C ILE A 58 2.16 5.84 -19.69
N TYR A 59 3.00 6.64 -19.01
CA TYR A 59 4.32 6.99 -19.49
C TYR A 59 5.19 5.74 -19.65
N ASN A 60 5.84 5.61 -20.80
CA ASN A 60 6.80 4.54 -21.08
C ASN A 60 8.20 5.15 -21.16
N PRO A 61 9.10 4.88 -20.21
CA PRO A 61 10.47 5.37 -20.26
C PRO A 61 11.26 4.77 -21.44
N PHE A 62 12.20 5.53 -21.96
CA PHE A 62 13.11 5.10 -23.02
C PHE A 62 14.19 4.11 -22.53
N GLN A 63 14.33 3.97 -21.23
CA GLN A 63 15.22 3.02 -20.58
C GLN A 63 14.42 1.96 -19.80
N SER A 64 14.96 0.76 -19.65
CA SER A 64 14.35 -0.33 -18.88
C SER A 64 15.13 -0.72 -17.61
N VAL A 65 16.23 -0.02 -17.34
CA VAL A 65 17.14 -0.34 -16.24
C VAL A 65 16.41 -0.21 -14.88
N GLY A 66 15.63 0.88 -14.72
CA GLY A 66 14.85 1.10 -13.52
C GLY A 66 13.85 -0.03 -13.22
N ALA A 67 13.04 -0.41 -14.20
CA ALA A 67 12.08 -1.49 -14.07
C ALA A 67 12.73 -2.84 -13.76
N ARG A 68 13.85 -3.15 -14.45
CA ARG A 68 14.63 -4.38 -14.21
C ARG A 68 15.22 -4.39 -12.81
N GLY A 69 15.75 -3.26 -12.34
CA GLY A 69 16.33 -3.11 -11.00
C GLY A 69 15.28 -3.39 -9.92
N VAL A 70 14.13 -2.75 -10.00
CA VAL A 70 13.02 -2.93 -9.04
C VAL A 70 12.54 -4.40 -9.03
N ASN A 71 12.28 -5.00 -10.19
CA ASN A 71 11.79 -6.38 -10.26
C ASN A 71 12.84 -7.39 -9.74
N ASN A 72 14.13 -7.18 -10.05
CA ASN A 72 15.21 -8.05 -9.57
C ASN A 72 15.36 -7.95 -8.05
N LEU A 73 15.38 -6.73 -7.50
CA LEU A 73 15.50 -6.51 -6.07
C LEU A 73 14.28 -7.08 -5.33
N ALA A 74 13.06 -6.80 -5.82
CA ALA A 74 11.84 -7.36 -5.22
C ALA A 74 11.83 -8.89 -5.22
N SER A 75 12.28 -9.52 -6.32
CA SER A 75 12.38 -10.99 -6.41
C SER A 75 13.38 -11.57 -5.43
N LYS A 76 14.54 -10.94 -5.29
CA LYS A 76 15.57 -11.38 -4.34
C LYS A 76 15.11 -11.22 -2.90
N LEU A 77 14.48 -10.09 -2.56
CA LEU A 77 13.92 -9.86 -1.22
C LEU A 77 12.81 -10.87 -0.91
N LEU A 78 11.94 -11.16 -1.88
CA LEU A 78 10.89 -12.15 -1.71
C LEU A 78 11.46 -13.55 -1.39
N LEU A 79 12.50 -13.97 -2.13
CA LEU A 79 13.15 -15.26 -1.89
C LEU A 79 13.85 -15.34 -0.53
N LEU A 80 14.36 -14.22 -0.03
CA LEU A 80 15.01 -14.14 1.29
C LEU A 80 13.98 -14.13 2.42
N LEU A 81 12.85 -13.40 2.24
CA LEU A 81 11.80 -13.27 3.27
C LEU A 81 10.90 -14.51 3.33
N LEU A 82 10.52 -15.04 2.18
CA LEU A 82 9.62 -16.18 2.06
C LEU A 82 10.23 -17.23 1.12
N PRO A 83 11.28 -17.97 1.56
CA PRO A 83 11.91 -18.98 0.73
C PRO A 83 10.90 -20.10 0.38
N PRO A 84 10.89 -20.58 -0.88
CA PRO A 84 10.04 -21.68 -1.27
C PRO A 84 10.49 -22.99 -0.62
N ASN A 85 9.55 -23.79 -0.12
CA ASN A 85 9.77 -25.11 0.43
C ASN A 85 10.78 -25.17 1.61
N SER A 86 11.02 -24.05 2.28
CA SER A 86 11.90 -23.95 3.45
C SER A 86 11.23 -23.17 4.56
N PRO A 87 11.30 -23.62 5.82
CA PRO A 87 10.77 -22.84 6.93
C PRO A 87 11.61 -21.56 7.10
N PHE A 88 10.95 -20.42 7.13
CA PHE A 88 11.56 -19.10 7.33
C PHE A 88 11.42 -18.57 8.75
N PHE A 89 10.68 -19.30 9.60
CA PHE A 89 10.54 -19.01 11.03
C PHE A 89 10.54 -20.30 11.84
N ARG A 90 10.87 -20.21 13.12
CA ARG A 90 10.79 -21.31 14.09
C ARG A 90 10.13 -20.80 15.35
N LEU A 91 9.22 -21.63 15.89
CA LEU A 91 8.60 -21.41 17.18
C LEU A 91 9.48 -22.05 18.27
N SER A 92 9.72 -21.31 19.33
CA SER A 92 10.46 -21.81 20.49
C SER A 92 9.79 -21.38 21.77
N VAL A 93 9.88 -22.21 22.79
CA VAL A 93 9.44 -21.86 24.14
C VAL A 93 10.51 -21.00 24.79
N SER A 94 10.12 -19.89 25.40
CA SER A 94 11.02 -18.98 26.09
C SER A 94 10.71 -18.85 27.58
N GLY A 95 11.67 -18.31 28.35
CA GLY A 95 11.48 -17.98 29.76
C GLY A 95 11.47 -19.17 30.69
N LYS A 96 10.77 -19.06 31.82
CA LYS A 96 10.70 -20.07 32.91
C LYS A 96 10.20 -21.43 32.43
N THR A 97 9.29 -21.43 31.46
CA THR A 97 8.77 -22.65 30.85
C THR A 97 9.86 -23.49 30.17
N LYS A 98 10.90 -22.85 29.60
CA LYS A 98 12.03 -23.55 29.01
C LYS A 98 12.86 -24.31 30.07
N GLU A 99 13.09 -23.68 31.22
CA GLU A 99 13.82 -24.30 32.35
C GLU A 99 13.06 -25.50 32.94
N GLU A 100 11.74 -25.45 32.99
CA GLU A 100 10.90 -26.56 33.43
C GLU A 100 10.91 -27.71 32.41
N LEU A 101 10.88 -27.40 31.12
CA LEU A 101 10.92 -28.36 30.02
C LEU A 101 12.27 -29.09 29.93
N ASP A 102 13.38 -28.40 30.22
CA ASP A 102 14.70 -29.01 30.20
C ASP A 102 14.88 -30.10 31.29
N LYS A 103 14.02 -30.09 32.31
CA LYS A 103 13.97 -31.12 33.35
C LYS A 103 13.23 -32.40 32.91
N ASN A 104 12.35 -32.31 31.91
CA ASN A 104 11.56 -33.45 31.44
C ASN A 104 11.71 -33.60 29.91
N LYS A 105 12.60 -34.53 29.51
CA LYS A 105 12.93 -34.76 28.08
C LYS A 105 11.75 -35.23 27.22
N GLU A 106 10.83 -36.03 27.79
CA GLU A 106 9.67 -36.51 27.05
C GLU A 106 8.71 -35.38 26.72
N MET A 107 8.36 -34.56 27.71
CA MET A 107 7.50 -33.39 27.52
C MET A 107 8.12 -32.37 26.56
N LYS A 108 9.43 -32.16 26.61
CA LYS A 108 10.16 -31.31 25.67
C LYS A 108 10.01 -31.81 24.23
N SER A 109 10.19 -33.11 23.99
CA SER A 109 10.05 -33.71 22.66
C SER A 109 8.63 -33.59 22.10
N GLU A 110 7.59 -33.76 22.94
CA GLU A 110 6.20 -33.59 22.52
C GLU A 110 5.87 -32.14 22.16
N ILE A 111 6.33 -31.19 22.96
CA ILE A 111 6.13 -29.76 22.68
C ILE A 111 6.86 -29.34 21.41
N GLU A 112 8.12 -29.75 21.20
CA GLU A 112 8.87 -29.46 19.99
C GLU A 112 8.18 -30.05 18.74
N LYS A 113 7.62 -31.26 18.81
CA LYS A 113 6.81 -31.85 17.73
C LYS A 113 5.54 -31.05 17.46
N SER A 114 4.85 -30.59 18.50
CA SER A 114 3.64 -29.79 18.37
C SER A 114 3.93 -28.43 17.73
N LEU A 115 5.00 -27.77 18.15
CA LEU A 115 5.46 -26.51 17.56
C LEU A 115 5.84 -26.69 16.09
N ALA A 116 6.58 -27.75 15.74
CA ALA A 116 6.93 -28.07 14.35
C ALA A 116 5.70 -28.34 13.48
N ASN A 117 4.65 -28.95 14.03
CA ASN A 117 3.38 -29.11 13.32
C ASN A 117 2.69 -27.77 13.06
N ILE A 118 2.66 -26.87 14.05
CA ILE A 118 2.12 -25.51 13.87
C ILE A 118 2.91 -24.75 12.80
N GLU A 119 4.24 -24.79 12.83
CA GLU A 119 5.10 -24.17 11.79
C GLU A 119 4.74 -24.67 10.39
N ARG A 120 4.51 -25.98 10.25
CA ARG A 120 4.14 -26.59 8.97
C ARG A 120 2.76 -26.17 8.51
N GLU A 121 1.76 -26.14 9.40
CA GLU A 121 0.40 -25.69 9.06
C GLU A 121 0.36 -24.20 8.68
N VAL A 122 1.11 -23.34 9.39
CA VAL A 122 1.24 -21.93 9.03
C VAL A 122 1.90 -21.78 7.66
N SER A 123 2.99 -22.50 7.39
CA SER A 123 3.67 -22.46 6.10
C SER A 123 2.74 -22.91 4.96
N LYS A 124 1.98 -23.98 5.18
CA LYS A 124 0.97 -24.45 4.23
C LYS A 124 -0.12 -23.38 3.99
N LYS A 125 -0.57 -22.71 5.06
CA LYS A 125 -1.58 -21.64 4.96
C LYS A 125 -1.07 -20.44 4.15
N ILE A 126 0.19 -20.08 4.29
CA ILE A 126 0.85 -19.02 3.50
C ILE A 126 0.83 -19.35 2.00
N GLU A 127 1.09 -20.62 1.64
CA GLU A 127 1.02 -21.07 0.25
C GLU A 127 -0.43 -21.09 -0.28
N GLU A 128 -1.38 -21.62 0.51
CA GLU A 128 -2.80 -21.65 0.15
C GLU A 128 -3.38 -20.25 -0.12
N LEU A 129 -2.97 -19.26 0.67
CA LEU A 129 -3.40 -17.86 0.54
C LEU A 129 -2.63 -17.11 -0.56
N ALA A 130 -1.70 -17.75 -1.25
CA ALA A 130 -0.83 -17.13 -2.28
C ALA A 130 -0.16 -15.83 -1.79
N LEU A 131 0.22 -15.77 -0.49
CA LEU A 131 0.76 -14.54 0.12
C LEU A 131 2.01 -14.02 -0.58
N ARG A 132 2.78 -14.88 -1.26
CA ARG A 132 3.96 -14.46 -2.02
C ARG A 132 3.65 -13.45 -3.11
N VAL A 133 2.48 -13.55 -3.76
CA VAL A 133 2.07 -12.61 -4.82
C VAL A 133 1.84 -11.23 -4.22
N SER A 134 1.05 -11.16 -3.14
CA SER A 134 0.78 -9.88 -2.47
C SER A 134 2.04 -9.29 -1.81
N VAL A 135 2.92 -10.12 -1.23
CA VAL A 135 4.20 -9.65 -0.68
C VAL A 135 5.11 -9.12 -1.79
N PHE A 136 5.15 -9.76 -2.97
CA PHE A 136 5.92 -9.27 -4.10
C PHE A 136 5.44 -7.89 -4.57
N GLU A 137 4.13 -7.69 -4.62
CA GLU A 137 3.52 -6.39 -4.92
C GLU A 137 3.89 -5.34 -3.85
N ALA A 138 3.74 -5.69 -2.57
CA ALA A 138 4.12 -4.82 -1.46
C ALA A 138 5.60 -4.43 -1.50
N LEU A 139 6.50 -5.35 -1.85
CA LEU A 139 7.93 -5.08 -1.99
C LEU A 139 8.23 -4.10 -3.13
N LYS A 140 7.53 -4.17 -4.26
CA LYS A 140 7.68 -3.19 -5.33
C LYS A 140 7.28 -1.79 -4.86
N HIS A 141 6.15 -1.66 -4.16
CA HIS A 141 5.74 -0.39 -3.57
C HIS A 141 6.78 0.14 -2.57
N LEU A 142 7.31 -0.72 -1.70
CA LEU A 142 8.36 -0.32 -0.76
C LEU A 142 9.62 0.16 -1.45
N ILE A 143 10.09 -0.54 -2.49
CA ILE A 143 11.31 -0.16 -3.23
C ILE A 143 11.12 1.18 -3.95
N VAL A 144 9.95 1.39 -4.59
CA VAL A 144 9.69 2.57 -5.42
C VAL A 144 9.27 3.77 -4.58
N SER A 145 8.21 3.63 -3.75
CA SER A 145 7.64 4.74 -2.97
C SER A 145 8.15 4.83 -1.53
N GLY A 146 8.80 3.78 -1.05
CA GLY A 146 9.18 3.67 0.35
C GLY A 146 8.04 3.36 1.31
N ASN A 147 6.81 3.25 0.82
CA ASN A 147 5.61 3.17 1.64
C ASN A 147 4.61 2.17 1.07
N VAL A 148 4.03 1.36 1.94
CA VAL A 148 2.93 0.47 1.59
C VAL A 148 2.09 0.17 2.82
N LEU A 149 0.78 0.08 2.65
CA LEU A 149 -0.11 -0.42 3.68
C LEU A 149 -0.58 -1.82 3.28
N THR A 150 -0.42 -2.77 4.18
CA THR A 150 -0.90 -4.14 3.98
C THR A 150 -2.05 -4.44 4.93
N TYR A 151 -3.02 -5.21 4.45
CA TYR A 151 -4.14 -5.70 5.23
C TYR A 151 -4.24 -7.21 5.10
N LEU A 152 -4.12 -7.92 6.22
CA LEU A 152 -4.28 -9.36 6.29
C LEU A 152 -5.63 -9.69 6.95
N PRO A 153 -6.68 -9.99 6.16
CA PRO A 153 -7.98 -10.34 6.70
C PRO A 153 -7.95 -11.73 7.36
N LYS A 154 -8.88 -11.98 8.28
CA LYS A 154 -9.05 -13.31 8.89
C LYS A 154 -9.42 -14.39 7.85
N LYS A 155 -10.08 -14.01 6.77
CA LYS A 155 -10.44 -14.87 5.63
C LYS A 155 -10.11 -14.15 4.35
N GLY A 156 -9.52 -14.85 3.38
CA GLY A 156 -9.13 -14.28 2.10
C GLY A 156 -7.63 -14.00 1.98
N THR A 157 -7.23 -13.36 0.89
CA THR A 157 -5.85 -13.02 0.57
C THR A 157 -5.44 -11.69 1.17
N MET A 158 -4.14 -11.49 1.37
CA MET A 158 -3.58 -10.21 1.79
C MET A 158 -3.83 -9.15 0.72
N ARG A 159 -4.29 -7.96 1.16
CA ARG A 159 -4.48 -6.80 0.29
C ARG A 159 -3.33 -5.81 0.48
N VAL A 160 -2.96 -5.17 -0.60
CA VAL A 160 -1.88 -4.19 -0.66
C VAL A 160 -2.45 -2.85 -1.09
N PHE A 161 -2.18 -1.80 -0.33
CA PHE A 161 -2.62 -0.44 -0.64
C PHE A 161 -1.41 0.43 -0.94
N PRO A 162 -1.33 1.03 -2.14
CA PRO A 162 -0.31 1.99 -2.48
C PRO A 162 -0.46 3.27 -1.65
N ILE A 163 0.61 4.07 -1.59
CA ILE A 163 0.63 5.33 -0.83
C ILE A 163 -0.51 6.29 -1.23
N THR A 164 -1.03 6.21 -2.44
CA THR A 164 -2.14 7.04 -2.93
C THR A 164 -3.48 6.75 -2.26
N HIS A 165 -3.66 5.53 -1.73
CA HIS A 165 -4.95 5.08 -1.18
C HIS A 165 -5.11 5.28 0.32
N TYR A 166 -4.05 5.62 1.05
CA TYR A 166 -4.15 5.80 2.50
C TYR A 166 -3.38 7.01 2.99
N VAL A 167 -3.77 7.51 4.14
CA VAL A 167 -3.03 8.49 4.91
C VAL A 167 -2.71 7.93 6.29
N CYS A 168 -1.56 8.31 6.83
CA CYS A 168 -1.07 7.81 8.11
C CYS A 168 -0.56 8.98 8.96
N ASN A 169 -0.84 8.92 10.25
CA ASN A 169 -0.27 9.82 11.25
C ASN A 169 0.46 8.99 12.30
N ARG A 170 1.65 9.43 12.70
CA ARG A 170 2.53 8.73 13.65
C ARG A 170 2.93 9.62 14.78
N ASP A 171 3.37 9.01 15.88
CA ASP A 171 4.04 9.71 16.97
C ASP A 171 5.53 9.98 16.64
N ALA A 172 6.20 10.74 17.49
CA ALA A 172 7.62 11.02 17.34
C ALA A 172 8.51 9.75 17.35
N SER A 173 8.06 8.67 17.98
CA SER A 173 8.74 7.38 17.99
C SER A 173 8.47 6.56 16.71
N GLY A 174 7.53 7.01 15.87
CA GLY A 174 7.14 6.37 14.62
C GLY A 174 6.06 5.30 14.77
N ASN A 175 5.40 5.19 15.95
CA ASN A 175 4.26 4.31 16.13
C ASN A 175 3.04 4.89 15.45
N ILE A 176 2.17 4.02 14.95
CA ILE A 176 0.94 4.42 14.28
C ILE A 176 -0.06 4.96 15.32
N LEU A 177 -0.57 6.15 15.08
CA LEU A 177 -1.67 6.76 15.83
C LEU A 177 -2.98 6.64 15.06
N GLU A 178 -2.92 6.85 13.74
CA GLU A 178 -4.11 6.90 12.90
C GLU A 178 -3.78 6.51 11.46
N ILE A 179 -4.67 5.75 10.83
CA ILE A 179 -4.65 5.44 9.40
C ILE A 179 -6.05 5.68 8.87
N VAL A 180 -6.16 6.34 7.71
CA VAL A 180 -7.42 6.40 6.97
C VAL A 180 -7.16 5.92 5.55
N ILE A 181 -7.92 4.91 5.12
CA ILE A 181 -7.86 4.32 3.78
C ILE A 181 -9.04 4.86 3.00
N LYS A 182 -8.80 5.27 1.75
CA LYS A 182 -9.84 5.67 0.80
C LYS A 182 -9.89 4.64 -0.33
N GLU A 183 -11.06 4.08 -0.56
CA GLU A 183 -11.34 3.15 -1.65
C GLU A 183 -12.53 3.63 -2.47
N SER A 184 -12.50 3.39 -3.78
CA SER A 184 -13.65 3.56 -4.66
C SER A 184 -14.30 2.21 -4.84
N ILE A 185 -15.57 2.08 -4.46
CA ILE A 185 -16.30 0.83 -4.49
C ILE A 185 -17.63 0.99 -5.23
N SER A 186 -18.04 -0.06 -5.93
CA SER A 186 -19.36 -0.08 -6.53
C SER A 186 -20.45 -0.14 -5.42
N PRO A 187 -21.51 0.65 -5.50
CA PRO A 187 -22.64 0.59 -4.56
C PRO A 187 -23.26 -0.80 -4.45
N LEU A 188 -23.10 -1.63 -5.48
CA LEU A 188 -23.59 -3.01 -5.50
C LEU A 188 -22.87 -3.92 -4.49
N SER A 189 -21.66 -3.55 -4.05
CA SER A 189 -20.91 -4.29 -3.03
C SER A 189 -21.33 -3.97 -1.60
N LEU A 190 -22.17 -2.94 -1.41
CA LEU A 190 -22.70 -2.56 -0.10
C LEU A 190 -23.92 -3.39 0.26
N ASP A 191 -24.12 -3.58 1.56
CA ASP A 191 -25.35 -4.20 2.09
C ASP A 191 -26.60 -3.40 1.68
N SER A 192 -27.73 -4.10 1.55
CA SER A 192 -28.98 -3.53 1.01
C SER A 192 -29.46 -2.29 1.78
N GLU A 193 -29.29 -2.26 3.10
CA GLU A 193 -29.71 -1.13 3.94
C GLU A 193 -28.83 0.09 3.68
N VAL A 194 -27.51 -0.08 3.67
CA VAL A 194 -26.55 1.01 3.40
C VAL A 194 -26.69 1.50 1.96
N ARG A 195 -26.85 0.58 1.01
CA ARG A 195 -27.07 0.92 -0.39
C ARG A 195 -28.28 1.82 -0.59
N ASN A 196 -29.41 1.51 0.06
CA ASN A 196 -30.62 2.31 -0.04
C ASN A 196 -30.40 3.73 0.49
N ILE A 197 -29.62 3.92 1.55
CA ILE A 197 -29.30 5.23 2.10
C ILE A 197 -28.38 6.00 1.14
N VAL A 198 -27.36 5.35 0.59
CA VAL A 198 -26.41 5.95 -0.36
C VAL A 198 -27.11 6.35 -1.67
N VAL A 199 -28.03 5.53 -2.17
CA VAL A 199 -28.79 5.80 -3.42
C VAL A 199 -29.81 6.93 -3.23
N GLN A 200 -30.28 7.18 -2.00
CA GLN A 200 -31.18 8.30 -1.68
C GLN A 200 -30.44 9.64 -1.51
N ASP A 201 -29.11 9.61 -1.46
CA ASP A 201 -28.30 10.83 -1.40
C ASP A 201 -28.46 11.65 -2.69
N ALA A 202 -28.67 12.96 -2.53
CA ALA A 202 -28.91 13.87 -3.66
C ALA A 202 -27.73 13.95 -4.65
N ASP A 203 -26.52 13.64 -4.17
CA ASP A 203 -25.28 13.65 -4.95
C ASP A 203 -24.98 12.32 -5.64
N TYR A 204 -25.80 11.27 -5.40
CA TYR A 204 -25.61 9.96 -6.00
C TYR A 204 -25.97 9.97 -7.49
N LYS A 205 -25.01 9.61 -8.32
CA LYS A 205 -25.22 9.34 -9.74
C LYS A 205 -25.22 7.84 -9.97
N LYS A 206 -26.23 7.38 -10.70
CA LYS A 206 -26.39 5.97 -11.05
C LYS A 206 -25.15 5.48 -11.80
N ASP A 207 -24.61 4.35 -11.37
CA ASP A 207 -23.42 3.68 -11.93
C ASP A 207 -22.05 4.36 -11.61
N GLU A 208 -22.01 5.38 -10.75
CA GLU A 208 -20.74 5.89 -10.22
C GLU A 208 -20.33 5.15 -8.94
N ASP A 209 -19.01 4.90 -8.81
CA ASP A 209 -18.44 4.34 -7.59
C ASP A 209 -18.54 5.33 -6.43
N VAL A 210 -18.73 4.80 -5.23
CA VAL A 210 -18.77 5.59 -4.01
C VAL A 210 -17.47 5.47 -3.21
N GLU A 211 -17.12 6.54 -2.50
CA GLU A 211 -15.94 6.60 -1.67
C GLU A 211 -16.19 5.91 -0.32
N LEU A 212 -15.51 4.81 -0.08
CA LEU A 212 -15.44 4.13 1.21
C LEU A 212 -14.20 4.59 1.96
N TYR A 213 -14.40 5.07 3.17
CA TYR A 213 -13.32 5.42 4.09
C TYR A 213 -13.23 4.40 5.22
N THR A 214 -12.08 3.74 5.37
CA THR A 214 -11.77 2.89 6.53
C THR A 214 -10.89 3.69 7.48
N HIS A 215 -11.41 4.02 8.65
CA HIS A 215 -10.74 4.81 9.69
C HIS A 215 -10.26 3.91 10.82
N ILE A 216 -8.98 3.93 11.07
CA ILE A 216 -8.27 3.15 12.09
C ILE A 216 -7.56 4.15 13.00
N TYR A 217 -7.85 4.17 14.28
CA TYR A 217 -7.20 5.09 15.23
C TYR A 217 -7.00 4.47 16.60
N LYS A 218 -5.93 4.89 17.26
CA LYS A 218 -5.56 4.44 18.60
C LYS A 218 -6.40 5.13 19.65
N LEU A 219 -7.00 4.34 20.54
CA LEU A 219 -7.75 4.82 21.69
C LEU A 219 -6.81 5.05 22.89
N GLU A 220 -7.24 5.82 23.88
CA GLU A 220 -6.50 6.09 25.13
C GLU A 220 -6.14 4.80 25.91
N ASN A 221 -6.94 3.74 25.76
CA ASN A 221 -6.67 2.43 26.35
C ASN A 221 -5.62 1.58 25.62
N GLY A 222 -4.95 2.14 24.60
CA GLY A 222 -3.94 1.48 23.79
C GLY A 222 -4.47 0.54 22.70
N LYS A 223 -5.79 0.35 22.57
CA LYS A 223 -6.38 -0.45 21.52
C LYS A 223 -6.64 0.39 20.27
N PHE A 224 -6.64 -0.25 19.12
CA PHE A 224 -7.08 0.36 17.87
C PHE A 224 -8.56 0.13 17.64
N TYR A 225 -9.26 1.19 17.28
CA TYR A 225 -10.63 1.17 16.83
C TYR A 225 -10.66 1.27 15.31
N ILE A 226 -11.51 0.47 14.67
CA ILE A 226 -11.68 0.44 13.22
C ILE A 226 -13.16 0.69 12.93
N CYS A 227 -13.43 1.57 11.98
CA CYS A 227 -14.78 1.75 11.43
C CYS A 227 -14.70 2.10 9.95
N GLN A 228 -15.74 1.77 9.22
CA GLN A 228 -15.91 2.16 7.82
C GLN A 228 -17.05 3.18 7.69
N GLU A 229 -16.88 4.10 6.75
CA GLU A 229 -17.78 5.21 6.53
C GLU A 229 -17.96 5.44 5.02
N VAL A 230 -19.20 5.61 4.59
CA VAL A 230 -19.57 5.99 3.23
C VAL A 230 -20.49 7.21 3.33
N ASN A 231 -20.15 8.30 2.64
CA ASN A 231 -20.89 9.56 2.67
C ASN A 231 -21.23 10.07 4.09
N GLY A 232 -20.29 9.93 5.04
CA GLY A 232 -20.51 10.34 6.43
C GLY A 232 -21.34 9.36 7.27
N ILE A 233 -21.77 8.24 6.71
CA ILE A 233 -22.57 7.22 7.39
C ILE A 233 -21.64 6.07 7.79
N LYS A 234 -21.58 5.78 9.09
CA LYS A 234 -20.81 4.64 9.59
C LYS A 234 -21.55 3.33 9.32
N LEU A 235 -20.80 2.35 8.78
CA LEU A 235 -21.31 1.02 8.52
C LEU A 235 -21.37 0.23 9.83
N PRO A 236 -22.54 -0.27 10.29
CA PRO A 236 -22.70 -0.92 11.58
C PRO A 236 -21.79 -2.13 11.77
N ASP A 237 -21.67 -2.98 10.74
CA ASP A 237 -20.92 -4.24 10.78
C ASP A 237 -19.41 -4.08 10.59
N SER A 238 -18.95 -2.83 10.36
CA SER A 238 -17.52 -2.52 10.14
C SER A 238 -16.77 -2.17 11.42
N VAL A 239 -17.48 -2.02 12.53
CA VAL A 239 -16.91 -1.56 13.79
C VAL A 239 -16.16 -2.69 14.49
N GLY A 240 -14.88 -2.45 14.78
CA GLY A 240 -14.03 -3.40 15.50
C GLY A 240 -13.03 -2.72 16.43
N SER A 241 -12.59 -3.45 17.46
CA SER A 241 -11.53 -3.02 18.35
C SER A 241 -10.47 -4.12 18.45
N TYR A 242 -9.21 -3.76 18.24
CA TYR A 242 -8.08 -4.69 18.21
C TYR A 242 -7.00 -4.24 19.19
N PRO A 243 -6.36 -5.16 19.92
CA PRO A 243 -5.09 -4.88 20.58
C PRO A 243 -4.02 -4.50 19.54
N GLU A 244 -3.00 -3.76 19.96
CA GLU A 244 -1.95 -3.27 19.05
C GLU A 244 -1.21 -4.41 18.33
N ASP A 245 -0.97 -5.52 19.03
CA ASP A 245 -0.31 -6.73 18.53
C ASP A 245 -1.17 -7.58 17.58
N GLN A 246 -2.47 -7.32 17.51
CA GLN A 246 -3.42 -8.07 16.68
C GLN A 246 -4.06 -7.22 15.57
N LEU A 247 -3.56 -6.00 15.36
CA LEU A 247 -4.04 -5.15 14.29
C LEU A 247 -3.75 -5.79 12.93
N PRO A 248 -4.78 -6.05 12.08
CA PRO A 248 -4.58 -6.71 10.80
C PRO A 248 -3.99 -5.78 9.71
N TYR A 249 -3.77 -4.52 10.04
CA TYR A 249 -3.20 -3.51 9.16
C TYR A 249 -1.76 -3.21 9.56
N ALA A 250 -0.85 -3.18 8.58
CA ALA A 250 0.54 -2.81 8.79
C ALA A 250 0.99 -1.77 7.76
N ALA A 251 1.22 -0.53 8.22
CA ALA A 251 1.81 0.52 7.41
C ALA A 251 3.34 0.42 7.47
N LEU A 252 3.94 -0.09 6.40
CA LEU A 252 5.37 -0.36 6.30
C LEU A 252 6.10 0.81 5.65
N ARG A 253 7.34 1.04 6.09
CA ARG A 253 8.27 2.02 5.53
C ARG A 253 9.58 1.33 5.16
N MET A 254 10.15 1.65 3.97
CA MET A 254 11.44 1.08 3.54
C MET A 254 12.59 1.71 4.30
N VAL A 255 12.77 3.02 4.15
CA VAL A 255 13.75 3.80 4.90
C VAL A 255 12.99 4.75 5.81
N ARG A 256 13.24 4.63 7.10
CA ARG A 256 12.64 5.49 8.12
C ARG A 256 13.50 6.73 8.31
N ILE A 257 12.87 7.91 8.31
CA ILE A 257 13.46 9.16 8.77
C ILE A 257 12.71 9.58 10.04
N ASP A 258 13.45 10.02 11.03
CA ASP A 258 12.88 10.44 12.31
C ASP A 258 12.02 11.71 12.12
N GLY A 259 10.85 11.73 12.76
CA GLY A 259 9.89 12.82 12.63
C GLY A 259 9.04 12.82 11.36
N GLU A 260 9.25 11.90 10.39
CA GLU A 260 8.41 11.77 9.20
C GLU A 260 7.35 10.67 9.38
N ASP A 261 6.12 10.94 8.95
CA ASP A 261 5.02 9.96 8.95
C ASP A 261 5.23 8.87 7.90
N TYR A 262 5.92 9.20 6.79
CA TYR A 262 6.18 8.34 5.63
C TYR A 262 7.66 8.03 5.48
N GLY A 263 7.99 6.92 4.83
CA GLY A 263 9.35 6.51 4.53
C GLY A 263 9.81 6.97 3.16
N ARG A 264 11.10 6.71 2.87
CA ARG A 264 11.73 6.96 1.57
C ARG A 264 11.91 5.67 0.79
N GLY A 265 11.71 5.74 -0.52
CA GLY A 265 11.95 4.63 -1.44
C GLY A 265 13.44 4.45 -1.74
N TYR A 266 13.83 3.22 -2.03
CA TYR A 266 15.20 2.94 -2.45
C TYR A 266 15.53 3.54 -3.82
N VAL A 267 14.54 3.64 -4.71
CA VAL A 267 14.69 4.27 -6.03
C VAL A 267 15.00 5.76 -5.92
N GLU A 268 14.54 6.44 -4.88
CA GLU A 268 14.78 7.87 -4.66
C GLU A 268 16.29 8.20 -4.61
N GLU A 269 17.10 7.28 -4.08
CA GLU A 269 18.56 7.46 -4.02
C GLU A 269 19.23 7.48 -5.40
N PHE A 270 18.63 6.80 -6.39
CA PHE A 270 19.15 6.69 -7.75
C PHE A 270 18.37 7.53 -8.76
N LEU A 271 17.49 8.39 -8.30
CA LEU A 271 16.57 9.15 -9.17
C LEU A 271 17.33 10.05 -10.15
N GLY A 272 18.42 10.67 -9.71
CA GLY A 272 19.28 11.50 -10.56
C GLY A 272 19.92 10.72 -11.70
N ASP A 273 20.43 9.54 -11.42
CA ASP A 273 21.05 8.65 -12.41
C ASP A 273 20.02 8.13 -13.41
N LEU A 274 18.84 7.76 -12.93
CA LEU A 274 17.73 7.32 -13.79
C LEU A 274 17.23 8.42 -14.71
N LYS A 275 17.12 9.66 -14.22
CA LYS A 275 16.78 10.84 -15.05
C LYS A 275 17.83 11.11 -16.13
N SER A 276 19.10 11.03 -15.77
CA SER A 276 20.20 11.22 -16.72
C SER A 276 20.20 10.14 -17.79
N LEU A 277 20.00 8.88 -17.40
CA LEU A 277 19.91 7.75 -18.31
C LEU A 277 18.70 7.88 -19.25
N GLU A 278 17.55 8.28 -18.72
CA GLU A 278 16.33 8.52 -19.50
C GLU A 278 16.57 9.61 -20.56
N GLY A 279 17.12 10.75 -20.15
CA GLY A 279 17.43 11.85 -21.05
C GLY A 279 18.42 11.48 -22.17
N LEU A 280 19.49 10.77 -21.83
CA LEU A 280 20.47 10.28 -22.81
C LEU A 280 19.86 9.23 -23.75
N SER A 281 19.12 8.27 -23.25
CA SER A 281 18.47 7.24 -24.06
C SER A 281 17.47 7.86 -25.04
N ARG A 282 16.68 8.80 -24.57
CA ARG A 282 15.75 9.57 -25.40
C ARG A 282 16.48 10.36 -26.50
N ALA A 283 17.53 11.11 -26.15
CA ALA A 283 18.28 11.90 -27.10
C ALA A 283 18.95 11.04 -28.19
N LEU A 284 19.48 9.87 -27.82
CA LEU A 284 20.07 8.90 -28.77
C LEU A 284 19.01 8.38 -29.74
N ILE A 285 17.85 7.97 -29.29
CA ILE A 285 16.78 7.44 -30.11
C ILE A 285 16.23 8.53 -31.04
N GLU A 286 15.98 9.73 -30.53
CA GLU A 286 15.50 10.86 -31.32
C GLU A 286 16.53 11.29 -32.37
N SER A 287 17.82 11.32 -32.03
CA SER A 287 18.92 11.61 -32.97
C SER A 287 19.02 10.55 -34.06
N ALA A 288 18.97 9.27 -33.69
CA ALA A 288 18.99 8.17 -34.68
C ALA A 288 17.77 8.22 -35.61
N ALA A 289 16.59 8.51 -35.08
CA ALA A 289 15.37 8.67 -35.87
C ALA A 289 15.46 9.91 -36.82
N ALA A 290 16.04 11.01 -36.37
CA ALA A 290 16.27 12.19 -37.21
C ALA A 290 17.29 11.91 -38.32
N SER A 291 18.38 11.22 -37.99
CA SER A 291 19.45 10.86 -38.97
C SER A 291 18.96 9.86 -40.01
N SER A 292 17.96 9.04 -39.71
CA SER A 292 17.38 8.12 -40.68
C SER A 292 16.43 8.78 -41.68
N LYS A 293 16.04 10.04 -41.47
CA LYS A 293 15.15 10.80 -42.35
C LYS A 293 16.00 11.52 -43.40
N VAL A 294 15.77 11.20 -44.68
CA VAL A 294 16.39 11.95 -45.79
C VAL A 294 15.64 13.28 -45.97
N VAL A 295 16.29 14.37 -45.68
CA VAL A 295 15.73 15.72 -45.91
C VAL A 295 16.35 16.33 -47.16
N PHE A 296 15.52 16.59 -48.16
CA PHE A 296 15.96 17.31 -49.38
C PHE A 296 15.65 18.81 -49.23
N MET A 297 16.66 19.63 -49.34
CA MET A 297 16.49 21.08 -49.49
C MET A 297 16.29 21.43 -50.96
N VAL A 298 15.15 21.99 -51.30
CA VAL A 298 14.83 22.40 -52.67
C VAL A 298 14.85 23.94 -52.73
N ARG A 299 15.57 24.50 -53.68
CA ARG A 299 15.56 25.98 -53.91
C ARG A 299 14.16 26.42 -54.34
N PRO A 300 13.67 27.60 -53.90
CA PRO A 300 12.34 28.10 -54.18
C PRO A 300 11.91 28.09 -55.66
N ASN A 301 12.84 28.15 -56.57
CA ASN A 301 12.62 28.21 -58.03
C ASN A 301 13.10 26.95 -58.79
N SER A 302 13.24 25.81 -58.12
CA SER A 302 13.63 24.56 -58.79
C SER A 302 12.43 23.90 -59.48
N VAL A 303 12.69 23.26 -60.61
CA VAL A 303 11.67 22.56 -61.43
C VAL A 303 11.18 21.24 -60.78
N THR A 304 11.67 20.91 -59.60
CA THR A 304 11.33 19.68 -58.87
C THR A 304 9.90 19.76 -58.32
N LYS A 305 8.97 19.09 -58.94
CA LYS A 305 7.58 18.97 -58.44
C LYS A 305 7.52 18.08 -57.20
N LYS A 306 6.79 18.55 -56.18
CA LYS A 306 6.35 17.67 -55.09
C LYS A 306 5.61 16.51 -55.68
N ARG A 307 6.02 15.26 -55.44
CA ARG A 307 5.23 14.06 -55.55
C ARG A 307 4.59 13.78 -54.20
#